data_162ffebd0207de18b5d2c732a3cd2119
#
_entry.id   162ffebd0207de18b5d2c732a3cd2119
#
_cell.length_a   1.000
_cell.length_b   1.000
_cell.length_c   1.000
_cell.angle_alpha   90.00
_cell.angle_beta   90.00
_cell.angle_gamma   90.00
#
_symmetry.space_group_name_H-M   'P 1'
#
loop_
_entity.id
_entity.type
_entity.pdbx_description
1 polymer ?
#
loop_
_entity_poly.entity_id
_entity_poly.type
_entity_poly.pdbx_seq_one_letter_code
_entity_poly.pdbx_strand_id
1 'polypeptide(L)'
;MDDFKLKNGSGRLCCGGCGRQNNKLNTYDWLADIPGNAEEQVMVEVQFKNTRKGYYKNSNGLHLEKGDIVAVEASPGHDIGTVTLTGRLVPLQMRKANLKPDAEIRRIYRKVKPVDMEKYEEAKSREHDTMIRSRKIAESLGLQMKIGDVEYQGDGNKAIFYYIADERVDFRQLIKVLAETFRVRIEMKQIGARQEAGRIGGIGPCGRELCCATWMTNFVSVSTSAARFQDISL
;
A
#
# COMPACT_ATOMS: atom_id res chain seq x y z
N MET A 1 -29.18 -6.56 15.86
CA MET A 1 -27.92 -6.09 16.49
C MET A 1 -26.81 -6.71 15.66
N ASP A 2 -26.29 -5.93 14.72
CA ASP A 2 -25.25 -6.42 13.83
C ASP A 2 -23.94 -6.57 14.62
N ASP A 3 -23.42 -7.78 14.60
CA ASP A 3 -22.15 -8.12 15.23
C ASP A 3 -21.01 -7.26 14.66
N PHE A 4 -20.50 -6.33 15.45
CA PHE A 4 -19.28 -5.59 15.15
C PHE A 4 -18.09 -6.55 15.13
N LYS A 5 -17.74 -7.03 13.95
CA LYS A 5 -16.51 -7.82 13.76
C LYS A 5 -15.31 -6.89 13.59
N LEU A 6 -14.40 -6.93 14.56
CA LEU A 6 -13.06 -6.39 14.42
C LEU A 6 -12.32 -7.18 13.34
N LYS A 7 -12.06 -6.55 12.19
CA LYS A 7 -11.22 -7.14 11.14
C LYS A 7 -9.74 -6.82 11.42
N ASN A 8 -8.93 -7.87 11.44
CA ASN A 8 -7.46 -7.82 11.42
C ASN A 8 -6.75 -7.31 12.69
N GLY A 9 -7.23 -7.60 13.89
CA GLY A 9 -6.45 -7.37 15.12
C GLY A 9 -6.01 -5.92 15.42
N SER A 10 -6.39 -4.97 14.56
CA SER A 10 -5.98 -3.55 14.68
C SER A 10 -6.86 -2.73 15.62
N GLY A 11 -7.82 -3.35 16.30
CA GLY A 11 -8.75 -2.65 17.20
C GLY A 11 -9.68 -1.64 16.52
N ARG A 12 -9.79 -1.65 15.20
CA ARG A 12 -10.59 -0.69 14.44
C ARG A 12 -11.94 -1.26 14.04
N LEU A 13 -12.96 -0.51 14.34
CA LEU A 13 -14.32 -0.73 13.85
C LEU A 13 -14.33 -0.56 12.32
N CYS A 14 -14.47 -1.66 11.59
CA CYS A 14 -14.69 -1.64 10.15
C CYS A 14 -16.18 -1.62 9.88
N CYS A 15 -16.76 -0.43 9.70
CA CYS A 15 -18.10 -0.32 9.15
C CYS A 15 -18.03 -0.55 7.63
N GLY A 16 -18.87 -1.41 7.09
CA GLY A 16 -18.95 -1.75 5.68
C GLY A 16 -19.42 -0.61 4.78
N GLY A 17 -19.00 0.59 4.97
CA GLY A 17 -19.41 1.76 4.19
C GLY A 17 -18.47 2.96 4.29
N CYS A 18 -17.52 2.93 5.22
CA CYS A 18 -16.66 4.10 5.45
C CYS A 18 -15.53 4.30 4.43
N GLY A 19 -15.40 3.46 3.42
CA GLY A 19 -14.36 3.57 2.40
C GLY A 19 -12.93 3.42 2.91
N ARG A 20 -12.74 3.00 4.16
CA ARG A 20 -11.43 2.85 4.78
C ARG A 20 -10.88 1.46 4.57
N GLN A 21 -9.77 1.38 3.91
CA GLN A 21 -8.97 0.16 3.82
C GLN A 21 -7.53 0.48 4.24
N ASN A 22 -6.92 -0.39 5.03
CA ASN A 22 -5.54 -0.23 5.50
C ASN A 22 -5.25 1.19 6.03
N ASN A 23 -6.14 1.72 6.85
CA ASN A 23 -6.05 3.02 7.52
C ASN A 23 -6.23 4.25 6.62
N LYS A 24 -6.18 4.14 5.30
CA LYS A 24 -6.30 5.27 4.39
C LYS A 24 -7.70 5.38 3.81
N LEU A 25 -8.20 6.61 3.71
CA LEU A 25 -9.45 6.90 3.02
C LEU A 25 -9.27 6.64 1.52
N ASN A 26 -10.20 5.90 0.95
CA ASN A 26 -10.30 5.67 -0.48
C ASN A 26 -11.31 6.62 -1.11
N THR A 27 -11.19 6.81 -2.43
CA THR A 27 -12.17 7.56 -3.21
C THR A 27 -13.53 6.88 -3.08
N TYR A 28 -14.56 7.67 -2.82
CA TYR A 28 -15.94 7.20 -2.76
C TYR A 28 -16.67 7.64 -4.03
N ASP A 29 -17.35 6.71 -4.67
CA ASP A 29 -18.21 7.01 -5.82
C ASP A 29 -19.63 7.29 -5.33
N TRP A 30 -20.02 8.57 -5.34
CA TRP A 30 -21.35 9.01 -4.94
C TRP A 30 -22.42 8.72 -6.00
N LEU A 31 -22.01 8.35 -7.21
CA LEU A 31 -22.89 8.12 -8.35
C LEU A 31 -22.87 6.63 -8.77
N ALA A 32 -22.37 5.75 -7.92
CA ALA A 32 -22.27 4.31 -8.22
C ALA A 32 -23.62 3.68 -8.55
N ASP A 33 -24.69 4.18 -7.94
CA ASP A 33 -26.05 3.65 -8.11
C ASP A 33 -26.77 4.15 -9.38
N ILE A 34 -26.14 5.09 -10.12
CA ILE A 34 -26.73 5.62 -11.35
C ILE A 34 -26.42 4.66 -12.51
N PRO A 35 -27.47 4.18 -13.23
CA PRO A 35 -27.27 3.32 -14.40
C PRO A 35 -26.35 3.99 -15.45
N GLY A 36 -25.43 3.21 -16.02
CA GLY A 36 -24.45 3.67 -17.01
C GLY A 36 -23.11 4.14 -16.43
N ASN A 37 -22.99 4.28 -15.12
CA ASN A 37 -21.71 4.63 -14.47
C ASN A 37 -20.79 3.43 -14.28
N ALA A 38 -21.36 2.23 -14.17
CA ALA A 38 -20.63 0.98 -13.88
C ALA A 38 -20.16 0.21 -15.13
N GLU A 39 -20.57 0.64 -16.33
CA GLU A 39 -20.45 -0.18 -17.55
C GLU A 39 -19.03 -0.31 -18.10
N GLU A 40 -18.10 0.60 -17.75
CA GLU A 40 -16.71 0.53 -18.22
C GLU A 40 -15.74 0.12 -17.11
N GLN A 41 -15.72 -1.15 -16.74
CA GLN A 41 -14.71 -1.69 -15.80
C GLN A 41 -13.40 -2.06 -16.51
N VAL A 42 -12.95 -1.25 -17.46
CA VAL A 42 -11.71 -1.51 -18.20
C VAL A 42 -10.49 -1.32 -17.30
N MET A 43 -10.53 -0.29 -16.44
CA MET A 43 -9.47 0.04 -15.52
C MET A 43 -9.93 -0.05 -14.08
N VAL A 44 -9.07 -0.57 -13.21
CA VAL A 44 -9.37 -0.82 -11.81
C VAL A 44 -8.22 -0.34 -10.93
N GLU A 45 -8.54 0.34 -9.84
CA GLU A 45 -7.58 0.68 -8.79
C GLU A 45 -7.53 -0.44 -7.75
N VAL A 46 -6.33 -0.94 -7.48
CA VAL A 46 -6.09 -2.01 -6.50
C VAL A 46 -5.16 -1.49 -5.43
N GLN A 47 -5.52 -1.73 -4.17
CA GLN A 47 -4.73 -1.38 -3.00
C GLN A 47 -4.05 -2.61 -2.43
N PHE A 48 -2.78 -2.44 -2.08
CA PHE A 48 -1.95 -3.42 -1.39
C PHE A 48 -1.71 -3.00 0.07
N LYS A 49 -0.60 -3.40 0.64
CA LYS A 49 -0.25 -3.03 2.01
C LYS A 49 -0.15 -1.50 2.19
N ASN A 50 -0.76 -1.02 3.25
CA ASN A 50 -0.74 0.39 3.65
C ASN A 50 -1.25 1.33 2.55
N THR A 51 -0.36 2.19 2.02
CA THR A 51 -0.71 3.24 1.05
C THR A 51 -0.36 2.88 -0.39
N ARG A 52 0.19 1.68 -0.63
CA ARG A 52 0.58 1.26 -1.98
C ARG A 52 -0.67 0.96 -2.81
N LYS A 53 -0.85 1.68 -3.89
CA LYS A 53 -1.92 1.50 -4.88
C LYS A 53 -1.33 1.27 -6.26
N GLY A 54 -2.04 0.52 -7.08
CA GLY A 54 -1.72 0.28 -8.47
C GLY A 54 -2.97 0.34 -9.34
N TYR A 55 -2.77 0.58 -10.63
CA TYR A 55 -3.83 0.62 -11.63
C TYR A 55 -3.62 -0.54 -12.59
N TYR A 56 -4.69 -1.28 -12.84
CA TYR A 56 -4.64 -2.52 -13.60
C TYR A 56 -5.75 -2.56 -14.64
N LYS A 57 -5.48 -3.23 -15.76
CA LYS A 57 -6.46 -3.44 -16.81
C LYS A 57 -7.24 -4.73 -16.55
N ASN A 58 -8.54 -4.63 -16.58
CA ASN A 58 -9.44 -5.78 -16.53
C ASN A 58 -9.63 -6.36 -17.93
N SER A 59 -8.62 -7.07 -18.45
CA SER A 59 -8.65 -7.64 -19.80
C SER A 59 -9.59 -8.83 -19.93
N ASN A 60 -9.94 -9.46 -18.81
CA ASN A 60 -10.75 -10.68 -18.78
C ASN A 60 -12.26 -10.38 -18.61
N GLY A 61 -12.66 -9.10 -18.60
CA GLY A 61 -14.06 -8.71 -18.41
C GLY A 61 -14.67 -9.20 -17.08
N LEU A 62 -13.87 -9.31 -16.04
CA LEU A 62 -14.33 -9.77 -14.73
C LEU A 62 -15.28 -8.75 -14.14
N HIS A 63 -16.41 -9.22 -13.60
CA HIS A 63 -17.29 -8.38 -12.78
C HIS A 63 -16.62 -8.15 -11.42
N LEU A 64 -16.11 -6.93 -11.20
CA LEU A 64 -15.36 -6.55 -10.01
C LEU A 64 -16.09 -5.48 -9.24
N GLU A 65 -16.19 -5.70 -7.94
CA GLU A 65 -16.79 -4.76 -6.99
C GLU A 65 -15.72 -4.23 -6.03
N LYS A 66 -15.99 -3.08 -5.43
CA LYS A 66 -15.15 -2.53 -4.37
C LYS A 66 -15.10 -3.51 -3.20
N GLY A 67 -13.88 -3.88 -2.80
CA GLY A 67 -13.64 -4.85 -1.74
C GLY A 67 -13.26 -6.25 -2.25
N ASP A 68 -13.44 -6.53 -3.53
CA ASP A 68 -12.98 -7.79 -4.13
C ASP A 68 -11.47 -7.94 -4.00
N ILE A 69 -11.03 -9.15 -3.68
CA ILE A 69 -9.62 -9.49 -3.61
C ILE A 69 -9.22 -10.11 -4.94
N VAL A 70 -8.21 -9.53 -5.58
CA VAL A 70 -7.78 -9.91 -6.93
C VAL A 70 -6.30 -10.24 -6.99
N ALA A 71 -5.97 -11.21 -7.85
CA ALA A 71 -4.61 -11.52 -8.24
C ALA A 71 -4.25 -10.70 -9.48
N VAL A 72 -3.19 -9.90 -9.36
CA VAL A 72 -2.74 -8.98 -10.38
C VAL A 72 -1.36 -9.35 -10.89
N GLU A 73 -1.06 -8.96 -12.10
CA GLU A 73 0.23 -9.16 -12.72
C GLU A 73 1.32 -8.39 -11.97
N ALA A 74 2.39 -9.09 -11.61
CA ALA A 74 3.57 -8.52 -10.99
C ALA A 74 4.84 -9.07 -11.66
N SER A 75 5.97 -8.43 -11.44
CA SER A 75 7.25 -8.89 -11.97
C SER A 75 8.25 -9.13 -10.82
N PRO A 76 8.58 -10.41 -10.56
CA PRO A 76 8.05 -11.66 -11.13
C PRO A 76 6.67 -12.04 -10.54
N GLY A 77 5.95 -12.95 -11.22
CA GLY A 77 4.78 -13.64 -10.68
C GLY A 77 3.50 -12.80 -10.59
N HIS A 78 2.79 -12.93 -9.49
CA HIS A 78 1.54 -12.21 -9.24
C HIS A 78 1.51 -11.61 -7.82
N ASP A 79 0.75 -10.55 -7.68
CA ASP A 79 0.52 -9.92 -6.38
C ASP A 79 -0.98 -9.99 -6.02
N ILE A 80 -1.30 -9.87 -4.75
CA ILE A 80 -2.67 -9.92 -4.25
C ILE A 80 -3.01 -8.58 -3.65
N GLY A 81 -4.12 -8.01 -4.10
CA GLY A 81 -4.61 -6.74 -3.57
C GLY A 81 -6.12 -6.65 -3.56
N THR A 82 -6.63 -5.59 -2.97
CA THR A 82 -8.07 -5.36 -2.85
C THR A 82 -8.50 -4.24 -3.78
N VAL A 83 -9.57 -4.45 -4.52
CA VAL A 83 -10.17 -3.45 -5.39
C VAL A 83 -10.72 -2.29 -4.55
N THR A 84 -10.28 -1.07 -4.84
CA THR A 84 -10.72 0.14 -4.13
C THR A 84 -11.61 1.04 -4.98
N LEU A 85 -11.43 0.99 -6.28
CA LEU A 85 -12.21 1.80 -7.22
C LEU A 85 -12.32 1.11 -8.58
N THR A 86 -13.51 1.20 -9.18
CA THR A 86 -13.80 0.71 -10.53
C THR A 86 -14.48 1.83 -11.34
N GLY A 87 -14.61 1.64 -12.66
CA GLY A 87 -15.38 2.54 -13.52
C GLY A 87 -14.69 3.86 -13.87
N ARG A 88 -15.49 4.87 -14.15
CA ARG A 88 -15.09 6.18 -14.74
C ARG A 88 -14.16 7.01 -13.86
N LEU A 89 -14.17 6.80 -12.55
CA LEU A 89 -13.32 7.57 -11.64
C LEU A 89 -11.85 7.10 -11.65
N VAL A 90 -11.56 5.88 -12.13
CA VAL A 90 -10.20 5.35 -12.16
C VAL A 90 -9.28 6.19 -13.05
N PRO A 91 -9.62 6.55 -14.30
CA PRO A 91 -8.80 7.43 -15.12
C PRO A 91 -8.51 8.79 -14.48
N LEU A 92 -9.45 9.34 -13.72
CA LEU A 92 -9.24 10.60 -12.99
C LEU A 92 -8.20 10.43 -11.87
N GLN A 93 -8.24 9.31 -11.14
CA GLN A 93 -7.23 9.00 -10.13
C GLN A 93 -5.85 8.74 -10.75
N MET A 94 -5.79 8.10 -11.92
CA MET A 94 -4.54 7.91 -12.66
C MET A 94 -3.91 9.27 -13.05
N ARG A 95 -4.70 10.21 -13.53
CA ARG A 95 -4.25 11.59 -13.80
C ARG A 95 -3.75 12.29 -12.54
N LYS A 96 -4.48 12.18 -11.43
CA LYS A 96 -4.07 12.72 -10.12
C LYS A 96 -2.76 12.12 -9.61
N ALA A 97 -2.50 10.85 -9.92
CA ALA A 97 -1.26 10.15 -9.61
C ALA A 97 -0.11 10.46 -10.58
N ASN A 98 -0.32 11.36 -11.56
CA ASN A 98 0.66 11.73 -12.60
C ASN A 98 1.18 10.51 -13.40
N LEU A 99 0.34 9.51 -13.62
CA LEU A 99 0.70 8.39 -14.50
C LEU A 99 0.73 8.87 -15.96
N LYS A 100 1.81 8.52 -16.65
CA LYS A 100 1.94 8.81 -18.07
C LYS A 100 0.89 8.03 -18.85
N PRO A 101 0.28 8.62 -19.90
CA PRO A 101 -0.69 7.91 -20.73
C PRO A 101 -0.14 6.63 -21.38
N ASP A 102 1.18 6.63 -21.68
CA ASP A 102 1.88 5.52 -22.32
C ASP A 102 2.49 4.53 -21.34
N ALA A 103 2.16 4.64 -20.03
CA ALA A 103 2.64 3.70 -19.04
C ALA A 103 2.09 2.30 -19.34
N GLU A 104 2.96 1.30 -19.34
CA GLU A 104 2.56 -0.09 -19.47
C GLU A 104 1.69 -0.50 -18.28
N ILE A 105 0.40 -0.71 -18.55
CA ILE A 105 -0.57 -1.04 -17.52
C ILE A 105 -0.70 -2.56 -17.45
N ARG A 106 -0.37 -3.10 -16.31
CA ARG A 106 -0.48 -4.53 -16.00
C ARG A 106 -1.94 -4.94 -15.90
N ARG A 107 -2.19 -6.23 -16.02
CA ARG A 107 -3.55 -6.79 -16.06
C ARG A 107 -3.93 -7.47 -14.74
N ILE A 108 -5.24 -7.62 -14.54
CA ILE A 108 -5.80 -8.48 -13.50
C ILE A 108 -5.93 -9.89 -14.08
N TYR A 109 -5.44 -10.88 -13.37
CA TYR A 109 -5.56 -12.27 -13.79
C TYR A 109 -6.92 -12.86 -13.45
N ARG A 110 -7.32 -12.77 -12.17
CA ARG A 110 -8.55 -13.39 -11.65
C ARG A 110 -8.88 -12.90 -10.24
N LYS A 111 -10.07 -13.21 -9.77
CA LYS A 111 -10.39 -13.15 -8.32
C LYS A 111 -9.58 -14.21 -7.58
N VAL A 112 -9.20 -13.91 -6.36
CA VAL A 112 -8.35 -14.75 -5.53
C VAL A 112 -9.10 -16.01 -5.10
N LYS A 113 -8.42 -17.16 -5.11
CA LYS A 113 -8.91 -18.44 -4.59
C LYS A 113 -8.49 -18.61 -3.13
N PRO A 114 -9.20 -19.46 -2.34
CA PRO A 114 -8.83 -19.70 -0.93
C PRO A 114 -7.35 -20.10 -0.72
N VAL A 115 -6.81 -20.94 -1.60
CA VAL A 115 -5.41 -21.37 -1.56
C VAL A 115 -4.41 -20.19 -1.71
N ASP A 116 -4.76 -19.20 -2.55
CA ASP A 116 -3.93 -18.02 -2.72
C ASP A 116 -3.96 -17.14 -1.45
N MET A 117 -5.13 -17.09 -0.78
CA MET A 117 -5.27 -16.36 0.48
C MET A 117 -4.45 -16.97 1.60
N GLU A 118 -4.41 -18.29 1.72
CA GLU A 118 -3.57 -18.98 2.71
C GLU A 118 -2.10 -18.62 2.53
N LYS A 119 -1.59 -18.67 1.30
CA LYS A 119 -0.20 -18.27 0.98
C LYS A 119 0.07 -16.80 1.28
N TYR A 120 -0.90 -15.94 0.97
CA TYR A 120 -0.79 -14.52 1.24
C TYR A 120 -0.74 -14.20 2.74
N GLU A 121 -1.58 -14.85 3.54
CA GLU A 121 -1.60 -14.71 5.00
C GLU A 121 -0.32 -15.26 5.62
N GLU A 122 0.19 -16.37 5.12
CA GLU A 122 1.47 -16.92 5.53
C GLU A 122 2.62 -15.95 5.21
N ALA A 123 2.66 -15.38 4.00
CA ALA A 123 3.65 -14.38 3.62
C ALA A 123 3.57 -13.14 4.52
N LYS A 124 2.36 -12.66 4.81
CA LYS A 124 2.14 -11.51 5.72
C LYS A 124 2.57 -11.78 7.16
N SER A 125 2.32 -12.98 7.67
CA SER A 125 2.73 -13.34 9.04
C SER A 125 4.24 -13.25 9.25
N ARG A 126 5.02 -13.51 8.20
CA ARG A 126 6.48 -13.43 8.21
C ARG A 126 7.06 -12.01 8.12
N GLU A 127 6.27 -11.01 7.74
CA GLU A 127 6.74 -9.64 7.49
C GLU A 127 7.40 -9.02 8.72
N HIS A 128 6.80 -9.16 9.89
CA HIS A 128 7.29 -8.57 11.13
C HIS A 128 8.64 -9.16 11.56
N ASP A 129 8.75 -10.47 11.57
CA ASP A 129 10.00 -11.17 11.91
C ASP A 129 11.12 -10.86 10.92
N THR A 130 10.76 -10.82 9.62
CA THR A 130 11.70 -10.45 8.57
C THR A 130 12.21 -9.02 8.77
N MET A 131 11.34 -8.09 9.14
CA MET A 131 11.71 -6.70 9.43
C MET A 131 12.71 -6.62 10.59
N ILE A 132 12.44 -7.31 11.70
CA ILE A 132 13.32 -7.32 12.89
C ILE A 132 14.68 -7.91 12.53
N ARG A 133 14.70 -9.05 11.86
CA ARG A 133 15.95 -9.72 11.46
C ARG A 133 16.77 -8.87 10.49
N SER A 134 16.10 -8.23 9.52
CA SER A 134 16.77 -7.37 8.54
C SER A 134 17.41 -6.13 9.17
N ARG A 135 16.79 -5.55 10.21
CA ARG A 135 17.40 -4.46 11.00
C ARG A 135 18.68 -4.88 11.67
N LYS A 136 18.69 -6.05 12.32
CA LYS A 136 19.89 -6.61 12.96
C LYS A 136 21.02 -6.87 11.96
N ILE A 137 20.67 -7.37 10.77
CA ILE A 137 21.66 -7.60 9.69
C ILE A 137 22.22 -6.26 9.20
N ALA A 138 21.37 -5.24 8.97
CA ALA A 138 21.83 -3.93 8.53
C ALA A 138 22.75 -3.26 9.58
N GLU A 139 22.42 -3.40 10.87
CA GLU A 139 23.23 -2.93 11.99
C GLU A 139 24.58 -3.66 12.05
N SER A 140 24.60 -4.99 11.90
CA SER A 140 25.82 -5.77 11.89
C SER A 140 26.77 -5.44 10.73
N LEU A 141 26.23 -4.91 9.63
CA LEU A 141 27.02 -4.43 8.50
C LEU A 141 27.42 -2.96 8.62
N GLY A 142 27.10 -2.30 9.74
CA GLY A 142 27.44 -0.90 10.00
C GLY A 142 26.80 0.11 9.07
N LEU A 143 25.65 -0.23 8.45
CA LEU A 143 24.97 0.63 7.51
C LEU A 143 24.17 1.73 8.21
N GLN A 144 24.38 2.98 7.82
CA GLN A 144 23.63 4.15 8.34
C GLN A 144 22.25 4.24 7.66
N MET A 145 21.37 3.30 7.97
CA MET A 145 20.03 3.23 7.44
C MET A 145 19.08 2.53 8.43
N LYS A 146 17.80 2.86 8.33
CA LYS A 146 16.75 2.21 9.12
C LYS A 146 15.75 1.54 8.19
N ILE A 147 15.54 0.23 8.35
CA ILE A 147 14.47 -0.48 7.67
C ILE A 147 13.16 -0.20 8.42
N GLY A 148 12.23 0.50 7.78
CA GLY A 148 10.95 0.92 8.35
C GLY A 148 9.87 -0.14 8.26
N ASP A 149 9.77 -0.80 7.10
CA ASP A 149 8.73 -1.79 6.83
C ASP A 149 9.18 -2.81 5.78
N VAL A 150 8.57 -3.98 5.80
CA VAL A 150 8.77 -5.04 4.80
C VAL A 150 7.42 -5.46 4.26
N GLU A 151 7.34 -5.67 2.96
CA GLU A 151 6.12 -6.10 2.27
C GLU A 151 6.46 -7.27 1.35
N TYR A 152 5.87 -8.44 1.63
CA TYR A 152 5.95 -9.57 0.74
C TYR A 152 4.92 -9.44 -0.39
N GLN A 153 5.32 -9.81 -1.60
CA GLN A 153 4.42 -9.99 -2.71
C GLN A 153 3.47 -11.17 -2.42
N GLY A 154 2.25 -11.14 -2.98
CA GLY A 154 1.21 -12.12 -2.67
C GLY A 154 1.58 -13.57 -2.96
N ASP A 155 2.53 -13.83 -3.87
CA ASP A 155 3.08 -15.16 -4.16
C ASP A 155 4.26 -15.56 -3.27
N GLY A 156 4.74 -14.65 -2.40
CA GLY A 156 5.87 -14.88 -1.49
C GLY A 156 7.25 -14.90 -2.15
N ASN A 157 7.37 -14.70 -3.46
CA ASN A 157 8.64 -14.81 -4.19
C ASN A 157 9.51 -13.56 -4.12
N LYS A 158 8.91 -12.42 -3.75
CA LYS A 158 9.59 -11.12 -3.69
C LYS A 158 9.22 -10.40 -2.40
N ALA A 159 10.20 -9.73 -1.82
CA ALA A 159 10.00 -8.85 -0.68
C ALA A 159 10.54 -7.45 -0.97
N ILE A 160 9.73 -6.43 -0.65
CA ILE A 160 10.07 -5.02 -0.78
C ILE A 160 10.44 -4.50 0.59
N PHE A 161 11.67 -4.04 0.75
CA PHE A 161 12.19 -3.45 1.98
C PHE A 161 12.15 -1.93 1.84
N TYR A 162 11.35 -1.30 2.68
CA TYR A 162 11.26 0.16 2.74
C TYR A 162 12.26 0.67 3.78
N TYR A 163 13.17 1.54 3.36
CA TYR A 163 14.21 2.07 4.24
C TYR A 163 14.30 3.59 4.17
N ILE A 164 14.82 4.16 5.25
CA ILE A 164 15.18 5.57 5.38
C ILE A 164 16.68 5.66 5.53
N ALA A 165 17.29 6.58 4.83
CA ALA A 165 18.67 6.97 4.99
C ALA A 165 18.82 8.45 4.60
N ASP A 166 19.65 9.18 5.33
CA ASP A 166 19.94 10.60 5.05
C ASP A 166 20.90 10.73 3.86
N GLU A 167 21.85 9.81 3.76
CA GLU A 167 22.82 9.75 2.68
C GLU A 167 22.64 8.51 1.78
N ARG A 168 23.39 8.48 0.69
CA ARG A 168 23.41 7.33 -0.22
C ARG A 168 24.14 6.16 0.44
N VAL A 169 23.42 5.06 0.65
CA VAL A 169 23.94 3.83 1.26
C VAL A 169 24.29 2.80 0.19
N ASP A 170 25.46 2.15 0.30
CA ASP A 170 25.76 0.96 -0.52
C ASP A 170 25.22 -0.30 0.17
N PHE A 171 24.14 -0.81 -0.38
CA PHE A 171 23.44 -1.99 0.15
C PHE A 171 23.68 -3.28 -0.65
N ARG A 172 24.74 -3.35 -1.49
CA ARG A 172 25.04 -4.56 -2.30
C ARG A 172 25.26 -5.78 -1.42
N GLN A 173 26.07 -5.62 -0.36
CA GLN A 173 26.32 -6.69 0.60
C GLN A 173 25.05 -7.05 1.37
N LEU A 174 24.29 -6.06 1.81
CA LEU A 174 23.01 -6.26 2.50
C LEU A 174 22.03 -7.09 1.65
N ILE A 175 21.86 -6.76 0.37
CA ILE A 175 20.97 -7.51 -0.53
C ILE A 175 21.40 -8.97 -0.63
N LYS A 176 22.70 -9.26 -0.74
CA LYS A 176 23.19 -10.66 -0.79
C LYS A 176 22.81 -11.43 0.47
N VAL A 177 23.14 -10.88 1.65
CA VAL A 177 22.84 -11.51 2.93
C VAL A 177 21.33 -11.69 3.15
N LEU A 178 20.52 -10.68 2.80
CA LEU A 178 19.07 -10.78 2.90
C LEU A 178 18.50 -11.85 1.94
N ALA A 179 18.99 -11.91 0.70
CA ALA A 179 18.55 -12.89 -0.29
C ALA A 179 18.91 -14.33 0.15
N GLU A 180 20.09 -14.53 0.72
CA GLU A 180 20.51 -15.83 1.28
C GLU A 180 19.68 -16.22 2.51
N THR A 181 19.40 -15.25 3.39
CA THR A 181 18.68 -15.49 4.65
C THR A 181 17.20 -15.79 4.41
N PHE A 182 16.55 -15.04 3.56
CA PHE A 182 15.10 -15.15 3.36
C PHE A 182 14.71 -15.94 2.11
N ARG A 183 15.65 -16.23 1.22
CA ARG A 183 15.45 -16.99 -0.02
C ARG A 183 14.37 -16.43 -0.93
N VAL A 184 14.28 -15.10 -0.99
CA VAL A 184 13.34 -14.35 -1.82
C VAL A 184 14.06 -13.27 -2.61
N ARG A 185 13.46 -12.81 -3.70
CA ARG A 185 13.98 -11.66 -4.44
C ARG A 185 13.81 -10.39 -3.62
N ILE A 186 14.91 -9.67 -3.38
CA ILE A 186 14.94 -8.45 -2.59
C ILE A 186 14.79 -7.22 -3.50
N GLU A 187 13.87 -6.33 -3.15
CA GLU A 187 13.77 -4.99 -3.71
C GLU A 187 13.92 -3.97 -2.58
N MET A 188 14.88 -3.05 -2.72
CA MET A 188 15.10 -1.97 -1.76
C MET A 188 14.43 -0.69 -2.25
N LYS A 189 13.59 -0.08 -1.42
CA LYS A 189 12.88 1.16 -1.75
C LYS A 189 13.11 2.21 -0.67
N GLN A 190 13.77 3.29 -1.05
CA GLN A 190 13.93 4.43 -0.15
C GLN A 190 12.62 5.18 0.01
N ILE A 191 12.30 5.55 1.24
CA ILE A 191 11.14 6.37 1.58
C ILE A 191 11.58 7.52 2.49
N GLY A 192 10.84 8.63 2.44
CA GLY A 192 11.06 9.74 3.36
C GLY A 192 10.40 9.49 4.72
N ALA A 193 10.87 10.20 5.76
CA ALA A 193 10.37 10.07 7.13
C ALA A 193 8.84 10.23 7.23
N ARG A 194 8.24 11.15 6.47
CA ARG A 194 6.79 11.34 6.46
C ARG A 194 6.05 10.18 5.79
N GLN A 195 6.65 9.55 4.78
CA GLN A 195 6.10 8.34 4.16
C GLN A 195 6.16 7.16 5.12
N GLU A 196 7.25 7.03 5.90
CA GLU A 196 7.35 6.04 6.97
C GLU A 196 6.24 6.27 8.00
N ALA A 197 6.09 7.48 8.51
CA ALA A 197 5.02 7.83 9.44
C ALA A 197 3.62 7.51 8.88
N GLY A 198 3.39 7.75 7.59
CA GLY A 198 2.15 7.37 6.91
C GLY A 198 1.90 5.87 6.83
N ARG A 199 2.97 5.05 6.80
CA ARG A 199 2.87 3.58 6.79
C ARG A 199 2.66 2.99 8.19
N ILE A 200 3.37 3.51 9.17
CA ILE A 200 3.28 3.06 10.57
C ILE A 200 1.96 3.53 11.20
N GLY A 201 1.53 4.74 10.88
CA GLY A 201 0.41 5.41 11.54
C GLY A 201 0.83 6.08 12.84
N GLY A 202 -0.15 6.50 13.63
CA GLY A 202 0.06 7.14 14.92
C GLY A 202 -0.94 8.26 15.18
N ILE A 203 -0.79 8.93 16.32
CA ILE A 203 -1.61 10.05 16.75
C ILE A 203 -0.80 11.34 16.63
N GLY A 204 -1.38 12.34 16.00
CA GLY A 204 -0.78 13.67 15.89
C GLY A 204 -0.94 14.50 17.17
N PRO A 205 -0.27 15.66 17.28
CA PRO A 205 -0.40 16.57 18.41
C PRO A 205 -1.83 17.10 18.61
N CYS A 206 -2.67 17.06 17.57
CA CYS A 206 -4.10 17.39 17.64
C CYS A 206 -4.98 16.28 18.23
N GLY A 207 -4.42 15.15 18.70
CA GLY A 207 -5.15 14.00 19.24
C GLY A 207 -5.87 13.14 18.20
N ARG A 208 -5.71 13.42 16.90
CA ARG A 208 -6.28 12.63 15.80
C ARG A 208 -5.19 11.77 15.13
N GLU A 209 -5.63 10.75 14.40
CA GLU A 209 -4.71 9.98 13.56
C GLU A 209 -3.96 10.89 12.58
N LEU A 210 -2.70 10.55 12.32
CA LEU A 210 -1.85 11.30 11.39
C LEU A 210 -2.53 11.47 10.02
N CYS A 211 -2.58 12.71 9.53
CA CYS A 211 -3.17 13.03 8.23
C CYS A 211 -2.49 12.26 7.08
N CYS A 212 -1.17 12.06 7.16
CA CYS A 212 -0.40 11.27 6.20
C CYS A 212 -0.77 9.79 6.19
N ALA A 213 -1.27 9.25 7.31
CA ALA A 213 -1.74 7.88 7.39
C ALA A 213 -3.20 7.71 6.93
N THR A 214 -4.01 8.76 7.01
CA THR A 214 -5.47 8.66 6.79
C THR A 214 -5.94 9.16 5.43
N TRP A 215 -5.77 10.44 5.11
CA TRP A 215 -6.39 11.04 3.93
C TRP A 215 -5.43 11.75 2.98
N MET A 216 -4.27 12.16 3.48
CA MET A 216 -3.32 12.96 2.72
C MET A 216 -2.59 12.10 1.68
N THR A 217 -2.71 12.43 0.40
CA THR A 217 -2.06 11.68 -0.69
C THR A 217 -0.76 12.30 -1.15
N ASN A 218 -0.67 13.63 -1.10
CA ASN A 218 0.50 14.40 -1.52
C ASN A 218 1.02 15.24 -0.37
N PHE A 219 2.34 15.41 -0.31
CA PHE A 219 3.00 16.22 0.71
C PHE A 219 3.44 17.52 0.06
N VAL A 220 2.67 18.57 0.29
CA VAL A 220 2.97 19.93 -0.16
C VAL A 220 3.62 20.69 0.98
N SER A 221 4.63 21.50 0.68
CA SER A 221 5.23 22.40 1.66
C SER A 221 4.22 23.45 2.08
N VAL A 222 4.09 23.69 3.39
CA VAL A 222 3.25 24.72 3.98
C VAL A 222 4.10 25.94 4.26
N SER A 223 3.63 27.13 3.91
CA SER A 223 4.34 28.36 4.23
C SER A 223 4.39 28.62 5.73
N THR A 224 5.46 29.27 6.20
CA THR A 224 5.60 29.63 7.63
C THR A 224 4.47 30.55 8.12
N SER A 225 3.95 31.42 7.25
CA SER A 225 2.78 32.25 7.57
C SER A 225 1.54 31.41 7.86
N ALA A 226 1.24 30.41 7.03
CA ALA A 226 0.11 29.51 7.24
C ALA A 226 0.28 28.67 8.52
N ALA A 227 1.52 28.24 8.84
CA ALA A 227 1.79 27.51 10.07
C ALA A 227 1.56 28.39 11.32
N ARG A 228 1.95 29.67 11.28
CA ARG A 228 1.72 30.62 12.39
C ARG A 228 0.24 30.84 12.67
N PHE A 229 -0.62 30.93 11.65
CA PHE A 229 -2.06 31.04 11.82
C PHE A 229 -2.72 29.82 12.49
N GLN A 230 -2.02 28.70 12.54
CA GLN A 230 -2.48 27.47 13.17
C GLN A 230 -1.85 27.22 14.54
N ASP A 231 -1.20 28.21 15.14
CA ASP A 231 -0.47 28.10 16.42
C ASP A 231 0.52 26.92 16.49
N ILE A 232 1.09 26.56 15.34
CA ILE A 232 2.12 25.52 15.26
C ILE A 232 3.46 26.15 15.60
N SER A 233 4.14 25.63 16.61
CA SER A 233 5.53 26.01 16.90
C SER A 233 6.42 25.65 15.71
N LEU A 234 7.21 26.60 15.27
CA LEU A 234 8.12 26.49 14.14
C LEU A 234 9.52 26.16 14.65
#